data_0cab1fa56143af49a5391809c7c49546
#
_entry.id   0cab1fa56143af49a5391809c7c49546
#
_cell.length_a   1.000
_cell.length_b   1.000
_cell.length_c   1.000
_cell.angle_alpha   90.00
_cell.angle_beta   90.00
_cell.angle_gamma   90.00
#
_symmetry.space_group_name_H-M   'P 1'
#
loop_
_entity.id
_entity.type
_entity.pdbx_description
1 polymer ?
#
loop_
_entity_poly.entity_id
_entity_poly.type
_entity_poly.pdbx_seq_one_letter_code
_entity_poly.pdbx_strand_id
1 'polypeptide(L)'
;MVFNFFKKEKLKVVAPVNGAIIPLEEVPDPVFSQKMMGEGIAILPSEGNVYSPVDGTVILIASTKHAVGIRANDGTEILLHVGLETVALNGKGFRVGVNEGDKISVGQMIMEADWEYISKNAKSKIIPIVITNSEDKQFILTEEENAVQGKTVIITGS
;
A
#
# COMPACT_ATOMS: atom_id res chain seq x y z
N MET A 1 -16.94 30.66 8.08
CA MET A 1 -16.28 31.41 7.11
C MET A 1 -14.82 31.10 6.97
N VAL A 2 -13.97 31.97 7.47
CA VAL A 2 -12.53 31.79 7.38
C VAL A 2 -12.11 30.42 7.92
N PHE A 3 -12.78 29.91 8.90
CA PHE A 3 -12.47 28.62 9.51
C PHE A 3 -12.59 27.44 8.56
N ASN A 4 -13.39 27.56 7.52
CA ASN A 4 -13.57 26.47 6.55
C ASN A 4 -12.32 26.25 5.71
N PHE A 5 -11.49 27.27 5.53
CA PHE A 5 -10.27 27.17 4.78
C PHE A 5 -9.19 26.35 5.50
N PHE A 6 -9.34 26.20 6.81
CA PHE A 6 -8.35 25.48 7.63
C PHE A 6 -8.82 24.09 8.03
N LYS A 7 -9.97 23.66 7.52
CA LYS A 7 -10.45 22.31 7.79
C LYS A 7 -9.57 21.30 7.06
N LYS A 8 -8.97 20.41 7.83
CA LYS A 8 -8.15 19.35 7.23
C LYS A 8 -9.01 18.43 6.40
N GLU A 9 -8.54 18.12 5.22
CA GLU A 9 -9.15 17.07 4.42
C GLU A 9 -8.89 15.73 5.07
N LYS A 10 -9.84 14.82 4.96
CA LYS A 10 -9.66 13.45 5.43
C LYS A 10 -8.66 12.75 4.54
N LEU A 11 -7.85 11.88 5.14
CA LEU A 11 -6.95 11.03 4.41
C LEU A 11 -7.73 10.17 3.43
N LYS A 12 -7.24 10.10 2.20
CA LYS A 12 -7.76 9.17 1.19
C LYS A 12 -6.58 8.37 0.66
N VAL A 13 -6.65 7.06 0.84
CA VAL A 13 -5.67 6.13 0.30
C VAL A 13 -6.29 5.51 -0.93
N VAL A 14 -5.73 5.81 -2.10
CA VAL A 14 -6.24 5.24 -3.36
C VAL A 14 -5.51 3.93 -3.68
N ALA A 15 -6.14 3.09 -4.49
CA ALA A 15 -5.54 1.82 -4.87
C ALA A 15 -4.19 2.04 -5.56
N PRO A 16 -3.12 1.40 -5.08
CA PRO A 16 -1.79 1.50 -5.70
C PRO A 16 -1.63 0.61 -6.93
N VAL A 17 -2.58 -0.27 -7.18
CA VAL A 17 -2.51 -1.26 -8.26
C VAL A 17 -3.93 -1.67 -8.64
N ASN A 18 -4.10 -2.17 -9.87
CA ASN A 18 -5.36 -2.79 -10.30
C ASN A 18 -5.44 -4.20 -9.73
N GLY A 19 -6.61 -4.61 -9.28
CA GLY A 19 -6.81 -5.98 -8.83
C GLY A 19 -8.02 -6.18 -7.95
N ALA A 20 -8.14 -7.38 -7.41
CA ALA A 20 -9.22 -7.75 -6.50
C ALA A 20 -8.90 -7.27 -5.08
N ILE A 21 -9.87 -6.66 -4.44
CA ILE A 21 -9.74 -6.19 -3.05
C ILE A 21 -10.04 -7.36 -2.12
N ILE A 22 -9.12 -7.61 -1.20
CA ILE A 22 -9.18 -8.73 -0.25
C ILE A 22 -9.15 -8.15 1.16
N PRO A 23 -10.10 -8.52 2.03
CA PRO A 23 -10.00 -8.15 3.44
C PRO A 23 -8.69 -8.63 4.04
N LEU A 24 -8.08 -7.82 4.89
CA LEU A 24 -6.77 -8.15 5.48
C LEU A 24 -6.82 -9.49 6.24
N GLU A 25 -7.95 -9.78 6.87
CA GLU A 25 -8.18 -11.02 7.62
C GLU A 25 -8.08 -12.29 6.75
N GLU A 26 -8.27 -12.14 5.43
CA GLU A 26 -8.22 -13.27 4.49
C GLU A 26 -6.84 -13.46 3.86
N VAL A 27 -5.87 -12.60 4.18
CA VAL A 27 -4.50 -12.76 3.69
C VAL A 27 -3.88 -13.99 4.36
N PRO A 28 -3.31 -14.94 3.60
CA PRO A 28 -2.77 -16.18 4.18
C PRO A 28 -1.39 -15.98 4.81
N ASP A 29 -1.29 -15.04 5.72
CA ASP A 29 -0.10 -14.74 6.51
C ASP A 29 -0.57 -14.10 7.83
N PRO A 30 -0.30 -14.73 8.99
CA PRO A 30 -0.78 -14.23 10.28
C PRO A 30 -0.32 -12.84 10.64
N VAL A 31 0.85 -12.42 10.17
CA VAL A 31 1.38 -11.07 10.41
C VAL A 31 0.39 -10.02 9.90
N PHE A 32 -0.26 -10.29 8.77
CA PHE A 32 -1.23 -9.39 8.19
C PHE A 32 -2.66 -9.72 8.61
N SER A 33 -3.05 -10.99 8.57
CA SER A 33 -4.43 -11.39 8.88
C SER A 33 -4.83 -11.10 10.32
N GLN A 34 -3.87 -11.11 11.25
CA GLN A 34 -4.09 -10.78 12.65
C GLN A 34 -3.77 -9.31 12.95
N LYS A 35 -3.53 -8.51 11.92
CA LYS A 35 -3.28 -7.06 12.03
C LYS A 35 -2.10 -6.71 12.95
N MET A 36 -1.10 -7.58 12.97
CA MET A 36 0.09 -7.38 13.80
C MET A 36 0.91 -6.16 13.38
N MET A 37 0.84 -5.78 12.11
CA MET A 37 1.53 -4.60 11.58
C MET A 37 0.62 -3.38 11.50
N GLY A 38 -0.66 -3.53 11.70
CA GLY A 38 -1.64 -2.45 11.64
C GLY A 38 -2.89 -2.81 10.88
N GLU A 39 -3.84 -1.88 10.88
CA GLU A 39 -5.09 -1.99 10.13
C GLU A 39 -4.81 -1.76 8.65
N GLY A 40 -5.60 -2.38 7.79
CA GLY A 40 -5.45 -2.19 6.37
C GLY A 40 -6.32 -3.09 5.53
N ILE A 41 -5.91 -3.25 4.29
CA ILE A 41 -6.63 -4.01 3.28
C ILE A 41 -5.58 -4.62 2.34
N ALA A 42 -5.94 -5.59 1.54
CA ALA A 42 -5.03 -6.17 0.57
C ALA A 42 -5.61 -6.12 -0.84
N ILE A 43 -4.75 -6.17 -1.83
CA ILE A 43 -5.15 -6.26 -3.24
C ILE A 43 -4.38 -7.41 -3.87
N LEU A 44 -5.11 -8.29 -4.57
CA LEU A 44 -4.50 -9.30 -5.43
C LEU A 44 -4.32 -8.65 -6.80
N PRO A 45 -3.08 -8.29 -7.17
CA PRO A 45 -2.85 -7.52 -8.39
C PRO A 45 -3.18 -8.33 -9.64
N SER A 46 -3.77 -7.67 -10.64
CA SER A 46 -4.08 -8.27 -11.94
C SER A 46 -3.03 -7.93 -12.99
N GLU A 47 -2.59 -6.68 -12.99
CA GLU A 47 -1.63 -6.18 -13.99
C GLU A 47 -1.08 -4.84 -13.54
N GLY A 48 -0.06 -4.37 -14.26
CA GLY A 48 0.49 -3.03 -14.09
C GLY A 48 1.54 -2.93 -13.00
N ASN A 49 2.00 -1.72 -12.78
CA ASN A 49 3.02 -1.40 -11.79
C ASN A 49 2.38 -0.92 -10.49
N VAL A 50 3.19 -0.61 -9.50
CA VAL A 50 2.73 -0.12 -8.20
C VAL A 50 2.94 1.39 -8.15
N TYR A 51 1.88 2.12 -7.76
CA TYR A 51 1.85 3.57 -7.73
C TYR A 51 1.59 4.07 -6.32
N SER A 52 2.00 5.30 -6.02
CA SER A 52 1.78 5.86 -4.70
C SER A 52 0.28 6.03 -4.40
N PRO A 53 -0.18 5.52 -3.26
CA PRO A 53 -1.59 5.65 -2.87
C PRO A 53 -1.93 7.00 -2.22
N VAL A 54 -0.94 7.81 -1.92
CA VAL A 54 -1.09 9.10 -1.24
C VAL A 54 -0.03 10.09 -1.69
N ASP A 55 -0.24 11.38 -1.42
CA ASP A 55 0.83 12.36 -1.42
C ASP A 55 1.62 12.21 -0.13
N GLY A 56 2.92 12.18 -0.21
CA GLY A 56 3.73 12.01 0.99
C GLY A 56 5.22 11.89 0.71
N THR A 57 5.91 11.24 1.62
CA THR A 57 7.36 11.06 1.57
C THR A 57 7.70 9.58 1.75
N VAL A 58 8.61 9.08 0.95
CA VAL A 58 9.11 7.70 1.09
C VAL A 58 10.00 7.64 2.33
N ILE A 59 9.61 6.81 3.30
CA ILE A 59 10.34 6.70 4.58
C ILE A 59 11.07 5.37 4.72
N LEU A 60 10.75 4.38 3.91
CA LEU A 60 11.37 3.06 3.98
C LEU A 60 11.35 2.40 2.61
N ILE A 61 12.47 1.82 2.24
CA ILE A 61 12.54 0.86 1.13
C ILE A 61 13.28 -0.35 1.68
N ALA A 62 12.61 -1.51 1.69
CA ALA A 62 13.25 -2.75 2.15
C ALA A 62 14.46 -3.06 1.29
N SER A 63 15.53 -3.59 1.89
CA SER A 63 16.75 -3.93 1.15
C SER A 63 16.49 -4.95 0.04
N THR A 64 15.48 -5.81 0.22
CA THR A 64 15.03 -6.79 -0.77
C THR A 64 13.92 -6.26 -1.69
N LYS A 65 13.66 -4.94 -1.66
CA LYS A 65 12.82 -4.21 -2.62
C LYS A 65 11.33 -4.57 -2.64
N HIS A 66 10.89 -5.47 -1.80
CA HIS A 66 9.50 -5.96 -1.79
C HIS A 66 8.54 -5.09 -0.96
N ALA A 67 9.05 -4.12 -0.22
CA ALA A 67 8.21 -3.28 0.64
C ALA A 67 8.66 -1.83 0.58
N VAL A 68 7.68 -0.93 0.55
CA VAL A 68 7.89 0.52 0.56
C VAL A 68 6.99 1.14 1.60
N GLY A 69 7.56 1.93 2.50
CA GLY A 69 6.82 2.70 3.50
C GLY A 69 6.73 4.16 3.07
N ILE A 70 5.55 4.74 3.23
CA ILE A 70 5.27 6.12 2.84
C ILE A 70 4.59 6.81 4.01
N ARG A 71 5.07 8.00 4.36
CA ARG A 71 4.37 8.87 5.31
C ARG A 71 3.55 9.86 4.53
N ALA A 72 2.21 9.79 4.67
CA ALA A 72 1.30 10.75 4.09
C ALA A 72 1.47 12.12 4.73
N ASN A 73 0.99 13.17 4.07
CA ASN A 73 1.15 14.54 4.56
C ASN A 73 0.49 14.80 5.91
N ASP A 74 -0.51 14.00 6.28
CA ASP A 74 -1.16 14.09 7.60
C ASP A 74 -0.44 13.30 8.70
N GLY A 75 0.67 12.65 8.38
CA GLY A 75 1.45 11.84 9.33
C GLY A 75 1.12 10.36 9.33
N THR A 76 0.09 9.92 8.60
CA THR A 76 -0.26 8.50 8.50
C THR A 76 0.85 7.74 7.76
N GLU A 77 1.29 6.61 8.34
CA GLU A 77 2.34 5.79 7.74
C GLU A 77 1.76 4.54 7.12
N ILE A 78 2.00 4.38 5.83
CA ILE A 78 1.42 3.32 5.02
C ILE A 78 2.56 2.43 4.52
N LEU A 79 2.42 1.12 4.74
CA LEU A 79 3.35 0.12 4.22
C LEU A 79 2.69 -0.63 3.06
N LEU A 80 3.33 -0.60 1.92
CA LEU A 80 2.98 -1.45 0.77
C LEU A 80 3.92 -2.64 0.80
N HIS A 81 3.38 -3.81 1.14
CA HIS A 81 4.15 -5.05 1.20
C HIS A 81 3.82 -5.88 -0.03
N VAL A 82 4.71 -5.88 -1.02
CA VAL A 82 4.42 -6.45 -2.32
C VAL A 82 4.71 -7.95 -2.31
N GLY A 83 3.63 -8.72 -2.22
CA GLY A 83 3.67 -10.17 -2.14
C GLY A 83 3.89 -10.71 -0.73
N LEU A 84 3.76 -12.03 -0.60
CA LEU A 84 4.02 -12.77 0.64
C LEU A 84 5.26 -13.63 0.47
N GLU A 85 6.11 -13.63 1.49
CA GLU A 85 7.41 -14.34 1.46
C GLU A 85 8.32 -13.87 0.32
N THR A 86 8.14 -12.64 -0.12
CA THR A 86 8.91 -12.06 -1.22
C THR A 86 10.29 -11.59 -0.79
N VAL A 87 10.57 -11.51 0.51
CA VAL A 87 11.91 -11.23 1.02
C VAL A 87 12.94 -12.23 0.49
N ALA A 88 12.53 -13.48 0.31
CA ALA A 88 13.40 -14.55 -0.19
C ALA A 88 13.80 -14.38 -1.64
N LEU A 89 13.15 -13.51 -2.40
CA LEU A 89 13.49 -13.25 -3.80
C LEU A 89 14.74 -12.39 -3.96
N ASN A 90 15.23 -11.79 -2.88
CA ASN A 90 16.43 -10.95 -2.88
C ASN A 90 16.39 -9.82 -3.92
N GLY A 91 15.21 -9.23 -4.11
CA GLY A 91 14.99 -8.11 -5.04
C GLY A 91 14.64 -8.52 -6.45
N LYS A 92 14.68 -9.80 -6.79
CA LYS A 92 14.28 -10.25 -8.13
C LYS A 92 12.77 -10.10 -8.31
N GLY A 93 12.39 -9.54 -9.43
CA GLY A 93 10.96 -9.26 -9.72
C GLY A 93 10.52 -7.87 -9.31
N PHE A 94 11.39 -7.09 -8.67
CA PHE A 94 11.08 -5.72 -8.22
C PHE A 94 12.09 -4.72 -8.77
N ARG A 95 11.58 -3.60 -9.26
CA ARG A 95 12.41 -2.48 -9.68
C ARG A 95 11.85 -1.20 -9.07
N VAL A 96 12.46 -0.76 -7.97
CA VAL A 96 12.02 0.44 -7.26
C VAL A 96 12.57 1.67 -7.95
N GLY A 97 11.68 2.62 -8.28
CA GLY A 97 12.02 3.84 -9.00
C GLY A 97 12.12 5.07 -8.12
N VAL A 98 12.05 4.93 -6.81
CA VAL A 98 12.13 6.04 -5.85
C VAL A 98 13.17 5.73 -4.78
N ASN A 99 13.57 6.76 -4.04
CA ASN A 99 14.54 6.63 -2.95
C ASN A 99 13.92 7.08 -1.63
N GLU A 100 14.46 6.59 -0.53
CA GLU A 100 14.08 7.10 0.80
C GLU A 100 14.34 8.59 0.86
N GLY A 101 13.39 9.33 1.41
CA GLY A 101 13.43 10.79 1.49
C GLY A 101 12.74 11.49 0.33
N ASP A 102 12.42 10.79 -0.74
CA ASP A 102 11.74 11.41 -1.88
C ASP A 102 10.32 11.82 -1.52
N LYS A 103 9.93 13.01 -1.96
CA LYS A 103 8.53 13.43 -1.94
C LYS A 103 7.86 12.84 -3.16
N ILE A 104 6.69 12.27 -2.95
CA ILE A 104 5.92 11.61 -4.01
C ILE A 104 4.49 12.11 -4.02
N SER A 105 3.89 12.05 -5.19
CA SER A 105 2.49 12.43 -5.40
C SER A 105 1.65 11.18 -5.60
N VAL A 106 0.39 11.24 -5.20
CA VAL A 106 -0.57 10.18 -5.47
C VAL A 106 -0.58 9.85 -6.97
N GLY A 107 -0.52 8.58 -7.31
CA GLY A 107 -0.49 8.13 -8.70
C GLY A 107 0.89 8.11 -9.36
N GLN A 108 1.93 8.58 -8.66
CA GLN A 108 3.30 8.48 -9.16
C GLN A 108 3.78 7.03 -9.08
N MET A 109 4.37 6.52 -10.15
CA MET A 109 4.90 5.16 -10.14
C MET A 109 6.07 5.05 -9.16
N ILE A 110 6.02 4.05 -8.29
CA ILE A 110 7.05 3.80 -7.30
C ILE A 110 7.81 2.51 -7.54
N MET A 111 7.20 1.55 -8.21
CA MET A 111 7.80 0.24 -8.41
C MET A 111 7.25 -0.45 -9.66
N GLU A 112 8.13 -1.07 -10.41
CA GLU A 112 7.75 -2.06 -11.43
C GLU A 112 7.84 -3.43 -10.79
N ALA A 113 6.83 -4.27 -11.01
CA ALA A 113 6.78 -5.61 -10.46
C ALA A 113 6.50 -6.63 -11.57
N ASP A 114 7.24 -7.72 -11.53
CA ASP A 114 7.04 -8.86 -12.43
C ASP A 114 6.11 -9.86 -11.75
N TRP A 115 4.82 -9.71 -11.98
CA TRP A 115 3.81 -10.54 -11.30
C TRP A 115 3.92 -12.02 -11.63
N GLU A 116 4.34 -12.35 -12.86
CA GLU A 116 4.53 -13.73 -13.25
C GLU A 116 5.68 -14.37 -12.46
N TYR A 117 6.81 -13.67 -12.38
CA TYR A 117 7.97 -14.14 -11.61
C TYR A 117 7.63 -14.29 -10.12
N ILE A 118 6.97 -13.29 -9.55
CA ILE A 118 6.59 -13.28 -8.13
C ILE A 118 5.62 -14.43 -7.85
N SER A 119 4.61 -14.64 -8.70
CA SER A 119 3.64 -15.72 -8.53
C SER A 119 4.29 -17.10 -8.55
N LYS A 120 5.34 -17.29 -9.35
CA LYS A 120 6.01 -18.58 -9.49
C LYS A 120 7.02 -18.84 -8.39
N ASN A 121 7.60 -17.80 -7.79
CA ASN A 121 8.77 -17.93 -6.91
C ASN A 121 8.51 -17.49 -5.47
N ALA A 122 7.35 -16.95 -5.16
CA ALA A 122 6.97 -16.56 -3.81
C ALA A 122 5.66 -17.23 -3.43
N LYS A 123 5.27 -17.10 -2.18
CA LYS A 123 4.01 -17.69 -1.67
C LYS A 123 2.79 -17.09 -2.37
N SER A 124 2.78 -15.76 -2.57
CA SER A 124 1.67 -15.06 -3.20
C SER A 124 2.13 -13.70 -3.71
N LYS A 125 1.47 -13.20 -4.73
CA LYS A 125 1.67 -11.82 -5.21
C LYS A 125 0.74 -10.82 -4.54
N ILE A 126 -0.14 -11.25 -3.63
CA ILE A 126 -1.07 -10.37 -2.92
C ILE A 126 -0.30 -9.25 -2.21
N ILE A 127 -0.87 -8.04 -2.21
CA ILE A 127 -0.22 -6.86 -1.64
C ILE A 127 -1.00 -6.39 -0.42
N PRO A 128 -0.56 -6.69 0.81
CA PRO A 128 -1.08 -6.02 1.99
C PRO A 128 -0.73 -4.53 1.95
N ILE A 129 -1.70 -3.69 2.26
CA ILE A 129 -1.57 -2.25 2.36
C ILE A 129 -2.01 -1.91 3.78
N VAL A 130 -1.05 -1.65 4.66
CA VAL A 130 -1.33 -1.49 6.09
C VAL A 130 -0.91 -0.12 6.58
N ILE A 131 -1.64 0.38 7.57
CA ILE A 131 -1.33 1.62 8.25
C ILE A 131 -0.60 1.25 9.53
N THR A 132 0.71 1.46 9.55
CA THR A 132 1.57 0.97 10.63
C THR A 132 1.42 1.77 11.92
N ASN A 133 0.94 3.00 11.85
CA ASN A 133 0.63 3.83 13.01
C ASN A 133 -0.87 4.01 13.18
N SER A 134 -1.63 2.91 13.05
CA SER A 134 -3.10 2.93 13.11
C SER A 134 -3.67 2.97 14.53
N GLU A 135 -2.84 2.79 15.56
CA GLU A 135 -3.30 2.82 16.95
C GLU A 135 -3.97 4.15 17.26
N ASP A 136 -5.07 4.11 18.00
CA ASP A 136 -5.86 5.27 18.41
C ASP A 136 -6.48 6.08 17.27
N LYS A 137 -6.47 5.51 16.04
CA LYS A 137 -7.08 6.14 14.86
C LYS A 137 -8.14 5.22 14.29
N GLN A 138 -9.15 5.83 13.67
CA GLN A 138 -10.20 5.08 13.01
C GLN A 138 -10.12 5.28 11.51
N PHE A 139 -10.31 4.20 10.77
CA PHE A 139 -10.28 4.20 9.32
C PHE A 139 -11.51 3.50 8.78
N ILE A 140 -11.96 3.96 7.63
CA ILE A 140 -13.06 3.33 6.91
C ILE A 140 -12.44 2.59 5.74
N LEU A 141 -12.66 1.28 5.69
CA LEU A 141 -12.18 0.44 4.59
C LEU A 141 -13.28 0.29 3.55
N THR A 142 -12.90 0.29 2.28
CA THR A 142 -13.87 0.10 1.21
C THR A 142 -14.51 -1.28 1.27
N GLU A 143 -15.77 -1.38 0.82
CA GLU A 143 -16.48 -2.64 0.63
C GLU A 143 -16.46 -3.07 -0.84
N GLU A 144 -15.80 -2.31 -1.71
CA GLU A 144 -15.70 -2.67 -3.12
C GLU A 144 -14.87 -3.94 -3.31
N GLU A 145 -15.18 -4.69 -4.35
CA GLU A 145 -14.50 -5.95 -4.64
C GLU A 145 -13.32 -5.79 -5.60
N ASN A 146 -13.29 -4.72 -6.38
CA ASN A 146 -12.26 -4.49 -7.37
C ASN A 146 -11.69 -3.09 -7.25
N ALA A 147 -10.38 -3.00 -7.40
CA ALA A 147 -9.64 -1.75 -7.35
C ALA A 147 -9.16 -1.33 -8.72
N VAL A 148 -9.34 -0.05 -9.01
CA VAL A 148 -8.74 0.60 -10.18
C VAL A 148 -7.66 1.54 -9.67
N GLN A 149 -6.45 1.33 -10.11
CA GLN A 149 -5.29 2.10 -9.68
C GLN A 149 -5.54 3.60 -9.85
N GLY A 150 -5.26 4.36 -8.80
CA GLY A 150 -5.39 5.81 -8.81
C GLY A 150 -6.82 6.34 -8.70
N LYS A 151 -7.84 5.47 -8.76
CA LYS A 151 -9.24 5.88 -8.76
C LYS A 151 -10.02 5.37 -7.55
N THR A 152 -9.89 4.08 -7.22
CA THR A 152 -10.64 3.51 -6.09
C THR A 152 -10.03 3.97 -4.77
N VAL A 153 -10.81 4.64 -3.93
CA VAL A 153 -10.39 4.97 -2.57
C VAL A 153 -10.60 3.73 -1.71
N ILE A 154 -9.52 3.15 -1.22
CA ILE A 154 -9.57 1.90 -0.47
C ILE A 154 -9.61 2.09 1.04
N ILE A 155 -9.02 3.18 1.55
CA ILE A 155 -9.03 3.51 2.97
C ILE A 155 -9.28 5.01 3.11
N THR A 156 -10.17 5.37 4.02
CA THR A 156 -10.44 6.77 4.36
C THR A 156 -10.18 6.98 5.84
N GLY A 157 -9.43 8.02 6.17
CA GLY A 157 -9.21 8.43 7.55
C GLY A 157 -10.42 9.19 8.09
N SER A 158 -10.65 9.08 9.38
CA SER A 158 -11.74 9.80 10.04
C SER A 158 -11.31 11.19 10.50
#